data_d8141b38e43e075b11784c6196bfcd06
#
_entry.id   d8141b38e43e075b11784c6196bfcd06
#
_cell.length_a   1.000
_cell.length_b   1.000
_cell.length_c   1.000
_cell.angle_alpha   90.00
_cell.angle_beta   90.00
_cell.angle_gamma   90.00
#
_symmetry.space_group_name_H-M   'P 1'
#
loop_
_entity.id
_entity.type
_entity.pdbx_description
1 polymer ?
#
loop_
_entity_poly.entity_id
_entity_poly.type
_entity_poly.pdbx_seq_one_letter_code
_entity_poly.pdbx_strand_id
1 'polypeptide(L)'
;MQYVVSTIWKHPADMDKDRMREVQAQWRENGNLVNIYWFEIDSTTHGSVSIFKSRDAFEANLALQKEHRKKSTDEYRITMTHEAQGECFAVLQG
;
A
#
# COMPACT_ATOMS: atom_id res chain seq x y z
N MET A 1 -18.06 -1.89 -6.74
CA MET A 1 -16.86 -2.44 -7.44
C MET A 1 -15.62 -2.07 -6.65
N GLN A 2 -14.77 -3.05 -6.32
CA GLN A 2 -13.54 -2.81 -5.59
C GLN A 2 -12.58 -1.95 -6.40
N TYR A 3 -11.71 -1.24 -5.69
CA TYR A 3 -10.69 -0.39 -6.29
C TYR A 3 -9.31 -0.88 -5.87
N VAL A 4 -8.41 -1.02 -6.84
CA VAL A 4 -7.08 -1.62 -6.63
C VAL A 4 -5.99 -0.57 -6.86
N VAL A 5 -5.03 -0.51 -5.93
CA VAL A 5 -3.86 0.36 -6.03
C VAL A 5 -2.61 -0.49 -5.90
N SER A 6 -1.75 -0.45 -6.92
CA SER A 6 -0.47 -1.16 -6.94
C SER A 6 0.68 -0.15 -6.85
N THR A 7 1.64 -0.40 -5.98
CA THR A 7 2.80 0.48 -5.81
C THR A 7 4.09 -0.32 -5.72
N ILE A 8 5.21 0.31 -6.08
CA ILE A 8 6.55 -0.23 -5.88
C ILE A 8 7.38 0.81 -5.14
N TRP A 9 8.10 0.37 -4.10
CA TRP A 9 8.88 1.22 -3.22
C TRP A 9 10.31 0.75 -3.11
N LYS A 10 11.25 1.69 -3.24
CA LYS A 10 12.68 1.46 -3.08
C LYS A 10 13.16 1.94 -1.72
N HIS A 11 13.86 1.08 -1.00
CA HIS A 11 14.45 1.38 0.30
C HIS A 11 15.93 1.76 0.13
N PRO A 12 16.49 2.59 1.04
CA PRO A 12 17.90 2.97 0.97
C PRO A 12 18.86 1.86 1.40
N ALA A 13 18.34 0.83 2.08
CA ALA A 13 19.09 -0.32 2.57
C ALA A 13 18.16 -1.53 2.61
N ASP A 14 18.66 -2.68 3.07
CA ASP A 14 17.84 -3.89 3.19
C ASP A 14 16.59 -3.63 4.04
N MET A 15 15.45 -4.15 3.60
CA MET A 15 14.17 -3.96 4.27
C MET A 15 14.14 -4.64 5.62
N ASP A 16 13.61 -3.93 6.62
CA ASP A 16 13.24 -4.49 7.91
C ASP A 16 11.79 -5.00 7.82
N LYS A 17 11.63 -6.26 7.45
CA LYS A 17 10.30 -6.86 7.26
C LYS A 17 9.51 -6.97 8.55
N ASP A 18 10.15 -7.15 9.69
CA ASP A 18 9.47 -7.21 10.98
C ASP A 18 8.84 -5.86 11.33
N ARG A 19 9.59 -4.78 11.12
CA ARG A 19 9.06 -3.43 11.32
C ARG A 19 7.93 -3.12 10.35
N MET A 20 8.03 -3.57 9.11
CA MET A 20 6.97 -3.39 8.12
C MET A 20 5.68 -4.09 8.56
N ARG A 21 5.77 -5.28 9.14
CA ARG A 21 4.61 -5.99 9.70
C ARG A 21 3.98 -5.23 10.87
N GLU A 22 4.77 -4.58 11.70
CA GLU A 22 4.25 -3.73 12.79
C GLU A 22 3.45 -2.54 12.24
N VAL A 23 3.95 -1.89 11.21
CA VAL A 23 3.27 -0.77 10.54
C VAL A 23 1.95 -1.24 9.91
N GLN A 24 1.90 -2.45 9.38
CA GLN A 24 0.67 -3.03 8.82
C GLN A 24 -0.48 -3.08 9.82
N ALA A 25 -0.20 -3.31 11.09
CA ALA A 25 -1.24 -3.39 12.11
C ALA A 25 -2.07 -2.11 12.19
N GLN A 26 -1.52 -0.97 11.82
CA GLN A 26 -2.21 0.32 11.81
C GLN A 26 -3.34 0.39 10.78
N TRP A 27 -3.30 -0.46 9.76
CA TRP A 27 -4.30 -0.45 8.68
C TRP A 27 -5.47 -1.40 8.91
N ARG A 28 -5.37 -2.31 9.88
CA ARG A 28 -6.35 -3.38 10.09
C ARG A 28 -7.77 -2.91 10.38
N GLU A 29 -7.92 -1.79 11.06
CA GLU A 29 -9.22 -1.27 11.48
C GLU A 29 -9.77 -0.19 10.54
N ASN A 30 -9.16 -0.01 9.38
CA ASN A 30 -9.62 0.95 8.40
C ASN A 30 -10.80 0.35 7.62
N GLY A 31 -12.00 0.86 7.88
CA GLY A 31 -13.23 0.37 7.27
C GLY A 31 -13.35 0.56 5.75
N ASN A 32 -12.51 1.40 5.14
CA ASN A 32 -12.49 1.64 3.70
C ASN A 32 -11.62 0.62 2.96
N LEU A 33 -10.73 -0.05 3.67
CA LEU A 33 -9.74 -0.97 3.13
C LEU A 33 -10.19 -2.41 3.31
N VAL A 34 -10.16 -3.19 2.23
CA VAL A 34 -10.45 -4.63 2.28
C VAL A 34 -9.21 -5.41 2.67
N ASN A 35 -8.10 -5.13 2.01
CA ASN A 35 -6.83 -5.82 2.28
C ASN A 35 -5.66 -5.05 1.68
N ILE A 36 -4.45 -5.35 2.17
CA ILE A 36 -3.20 -4.91 1.56
C ILE A 36 -2.27 -6.12 1.53
N TYR A 37 -1.63 -6.35 0.39
CA TYR A 37 -0.57 -7.33 0.23
C TYR A 37 0.75 -6.59 0.04
N TRP A 38 1.77 -6.92 0.84
CA TRP A 38 3.13 -6.46 0.64
C TRP A 38 3.98 -7.66 0.26
N PHE A 39 4.83 -7.48 -0.75
CA PHE A 39 5.68 -8.58 -1.21
C PHE A 39 7.09 -8.09 -1.50
N GLU A 40 8.05 -8.96 -1.31
CA GLU A 40 9.46 -8.67 -1.57
C GLU A 40 9.77 -8.88 -3.05
N ILE A 41 10.34 -7.83 -3.69
CA ILE A 41 10.85 -7.93 -5.06
C ILE A 41 12.34 -8.26 -5.01
N ASP A 42 13.08 -7.55 -4.18
CA ASP A 42 14.47 -7.85 -3.82
C ASP A 42 14.74 -7.31 -2.41
N SER A 43 15.98 -7.41 -1.93
CA SER A 43 16.32 -7.04 -0.54
C SER A 43 16.06 -5.57 -0.21
N THR A 44 15.96 -4.71 -1.21
CA THR A 44 15.75 -3.26 -1.02
C THR A 44 14.48 -2.73 -1.69
N THR A 45 13.64 -3.59 -2.25
CA THR A 45 12.46 -3.18 -3.02
C THR A 45 11.25 -4.01 -2.64
N HIS A 46 10.15 -3.36 -2.30
CA HIS A 46 8.90 -4.07 -2.08
C HIS A 46 7.79 -3.54 -2.99
N GLY A 47 6.84 -4.40 -3.30
CA GLY A 47 5.59 -4.04 -3.94
C GLY A 47 4.43 -4.10 -2.95
N SER A 48 3.36 -3.39 -3.25
CA SER A 48 2.12 -3.51 -2.51
C SER A 48 0.92 -3.52 -3.45
N VAL A 49 -0.12 -4.25 -3.04
CA VAL A 49 -1.42 -4.23 -3.69
C VAL A 49 -2.45 -3.96 -2.61
N SER A 50 -3.08 -2.80 -2.69
CA SER A 50 -4.13 -2.38 -1.76
C SER A 50 -5.49 -2.52 -2.43
N ILE A 51 -6.46 -3.10 -1.72
CA ILE A 51 -7.80 -3.33 -2.21
C ILE A 51 -8.78 -2.56 -1.32
N PHE A 52 -9.50 -1.62 -1.93
CA PHE A 52 -10.51 -0.80 -1.26
C PHE A 52 -11.91 -1.27 -1.65
N LYS A 53 -12.90 -1.01 -0.81
CA LYS A 53 -14.30 -1.39 -1.06
C LYS A 53 -14.84 -0.78 -2.36
N SER A 54 -14.42 0.44 -2.67
CA SER A 54 -14.85 1.19 -3.85
C SER A 54 -13.86 2.31 -4.14
N ARG A 55 -14.03 2.97 -5.27
CA ARG A 55 -13.29 4.20 -5.59
C ARG A 55 -13.56 5.30 -4.55
N ASP A 56 -14.82 5.44 -4.12
CA ASP A 56 -15.18 6.42 -3.09
C ASP A 56 -14.48 6.14 -1.76
N ALA A 57 -14.37 4.86 -1.37
CA ALA A 57 -13.64 4.44 -0.17
C ALA A 57 -12.13 4.78 -0.29
N PHE A 58 -11.55 4.58 -1.47
CA PHE A 58 -10.16 4.99 -1.76
C PHE A 58 -10.00 6.50 -1.60
N GLU A 59 -10.88 7.30 -2.21
CA GLU A 59 -10.82 8.77 -2.15
C GLU A 59 -10.98 9.27 -0.71
N ALA A 60 -11.87 8.66 0.07
CA ALA A 60 -12.05 8.99 1.48
C ALA A 60 -10.79 8.73 2.32
N ASN A 61 -9.93 7.82 1.87
CA ASN A 61 -8.70 7.43 2.55
C ASN A 61 -7.45 8.17 2.05
N LEU A 62 -7.59 9.05 1.05
CA LEU A 62 -6.45 9.70 0.40
C LEU A 62 -5.60 10.55 1.33
N ALA A 63 -6.21 11.29 2.25
CA ALA A 63 -5.48 12.14 3.19
C ALA A 63 -4.55 11.30 4.07
N LEU A 64 -5.04 10.17 4.58
CA LEU A 64 -4.25 9.25 5.39
C LEU A 64 -3.12 8.61 4.58
N GLN A 65 -3.38 8.24 3.33
CA GLN A 65 -2.35 7.69 2.44
C GLN A 65 -1.25 8.70 2.14
N LYS A 66 -1.61 9.94 1.84
CA LYS A 66 -0.63 11.01 1.56
C LYS A 66 0.25 11.27 2.76
N GLU A 67 -0.32 11.31 3.96
CA GLU A 67 0.43 11.48 5.20
C GLU A 67 1.40 10.32 5.43
N HIS A 68 0.93 9.08 5.24
CA HIS A 68 1.75 7.89 5.40
C HIS A 68 2.91 7.85 4.39
N ARG A 69 2.64 8.16 3.12
CA ARG A 69 3.64 8.21 2.06
C ARG A 69 4.70 9.28 2.32
N LYS A 70 4.27 10.45 2.76
CA LYS A 70 5.17 11.54 3.13
C LYS A 70 6.09 11.12 4.27
N LYS A 71 5.54 10.49 5.31
CA LYS A 71 6.32 9.97 6.43
C LYS A 71 7.35 8.94 5.98
N SER A 72 6.96 8.00 5.11
CA SER A 72 7.88 7.01 4.56
C SER A 72 9.02 7.64 3.78
N THR A 73 8.74 8.65 2.96
CA THR A 73 9.73 9.35 2.16
C THR A 73 10.64 10.22 3.03
N ASP A 74 10.07 11.01 3.94
CA ASP A 74 10.82 12.00 4.72
C ASP A 74 11.61 11.36 5.86
N GLU A 75 11.02 10.41 6.60
CA GLU A 75 11.65 9.79 7.77
C GLU A 75 12.49 8.57 7.42
N TYR A 76 11.98 7.71 6.54
CA TYR A 76 12.62 6.43 6.22
C TYR A 76 13.35 6.43 4.89
N ARG A 77 13.26 7.50 4.13
CA ARG A 77 13.87 7.66 2.80
C ARG A 77 13.48 6.55 1.81
N ILE A 78 12.24 6.05 1.95
CA ILE A 78 11.68 5.07 1.05
C ILE A 78 11.01 5.82 -0.10
N THR A 79 11.36 5.49 -1.33
CA THR A 79 10.89 6.20 -2.52
C THR A 79 9.92 5.34 -3.32
N MET A 80 8.74 5.87 -3.62
CA MET A 80 7.78 5.23 -4.51
C MET A 80 8.25 5.39 -5.97
N THR A 81 8.50 4.28 -6.65
CA THR A 81 8.99 4.25 -8.02
C THR A 81 7.92 3.92 -9.05
N HIS A 82 6.77 3.42 -8.60
CA HIS A 82 5.67 3.03 -9.49
C HIS A 82 4.34 3.12 -8.75
N GLU A 83 3.31 3.59 -9.44
CA GLU A 83 1.92 3.54 -8.96
C GLU A 83 1.01 3.28 -10.15
N ALA A 84 0.07 2.35 -9.97
CA ALA A 84 -1.03 2.11 -10.91
C ALA A 84 -2.29 1.87 -10.10
N GLN A 85 -3.42 2.34 -10.59
CA GLN A 85 -4.68 2.18 -9.88
C GLN A 85 -5.84 2.09 -10.87
N GLY A 86 -6.89 1.41 -10.46
CA GLY A 86 -8.08 1.24 -11.28
C GLY A 86 -9.17 0.42 -10.59
N GLU A 87 -10.35 0.42 -11.19
CA GLU A 87 -11.45 -0.41 -10.70
C GLU A 87 -11.22 -1.87 -11.03
N CYS A 88 -11.49 -2.74 -10.06
CA CYS A 88 -11.41 -4.18 -10.24
C CYS A 88 -12.61 -4.65 -11.08
N PHE A 89 -12.35 -5.22 -12.25
CA PHE A 89 -13.42 -5.68 -13.14
C PHE A 89 -13.62 -7.20 -13.11
N ALA A 90 -12.70 -7.95 -12.52
CA ALA A 90 -12.79 -9.41 -12.45
C ALA A 90 -12.00 -9.95 -11.25
N VAL A 91 -12.55 -10.94 -10.58
CA VAL A 91 -11.92 -11.64 -9.47
C VAL A 91 -12.09 -13.14 -9.69
N LEU A 92 -11.00 -13.90 -9.59
CA LEU A 92 -11.04 -15.35 -9.83
C LEU A 92 -11.94 -16.06 -8.81
N GLN A 93 -11.85 -15.66 -7.54
CA GLN A 93 -12.69 -16.20 -6.46
C GLN A 93 -13.31 -15.06 -5.68
N GLY A 94 -14.58 -15.12 -5.53
CA GLY A 94 -15.27 -14.13 -4.76
C GLY A 94 -16.50 -13.63 -5.40
#